data_c4a7d3d7a6ed24c31916b34b2a7f78e0
#
_entry.id   c4a7d3d7a6ed24c31916b34b2a7f78e0
#
_cell.length_a   1.000
_cell.length_b   1.000
_cell.length_c   1.000
_cell.angle_alpha   90.00
_cell.angle_beta   90.00
_cell.angle_gamma   90.00
#
_symmetry.space_group_name_H-M   'P 1'
#
loop_
_entity.id
_entity.type
_entity.pdbx_description
1 polymer ?
#
loop_
_entity_poly.entity_id
_entity_poly.type
_entity_poly.pdbx_seq_one_letter_code
_entity_poly.pdbx_strand_id
1 'polypeptide(L)'
;MVQLRYFTAKNGQEFLESLPQTLSHQTHLRIKNFLRGVFTWAITSEAYQGSNPMEGTKAGGQTKRIGKLTERQEKIRASHEHAYTLEEVAEMLDRLPEPARTVCAVAAFTGLTRSELRGLKWSDYDGKTITVQRKIWNDYVGAPKTEAREAGVFVIPLLRKILAEYKKDFPPGEEDWVFRGDKFLRPLDLDNLSRREIPQYIDGAWFGWHAFRRGLGTRLNEADVDDKDIQSILRHADVSTTQAFYILPNRERAEAGLKKLDKTLRRKYGIKA
;
A
#
# COMPACT_ATOMS: atom_id res chain seq x y z
N MET A 1 -31.10 22.17 11.55
CA MET A 1 -30.28 21.98 10.34
C MET A 1 -29.75 23.35 9.92
N VAL A 2 -28.43 23.54 9.84
CA VAL A 2 -27.83 24.80 9.39
C VAL A 2 -27.72 24.77 7.88
N GLN A 3 -28.24 25.80 7.20
CA GLN A 3 -28.08 25.92 5.76
C GLN A 3 -26.62 26.25 5.43
N LEU A 4 -26.08 25.72 4.33
CA LEU A 4 -24.68 25.87 3.94
C LEU A 4 -24.19 27.32 4.00
N ARG A 5 -25.00 28.25 3.51
CA ARG A 5 -24.71 29.70 3.47
C ARG A 5 -24.49 30.38 4.84
N TYR A 6 -24.99 29.76 5.91
CA TYR A 6 -24.86 30.26 7.29
C TYR A 6 -23.86 29.46 8.13
N PHE A 7 -23.16 28.54 7.54
CA PHE A 7 -22.20 27.71 8.23
C PHE A 7 -20.93 28.53 8.55
N THR A 8 -20.58 28.60 9.82
CA THR A 8 -19.47 29.39 10.33
C THR A 8 -18.31 28.51 10.79
N ALA A 9 -17.15 29.12 11.06
CA ALA A 9 -16.02 28.41 11.65
C ALA A 9 -16.37 27.79 13.03
N LYS A 10 -17.26 28.44 13.79
CA LYS A 10 -17.79 27.89 15.04
C LYS A 10 -18.54 26.57 14.79
N ASN A 11 -19.44 26.56 13.81
CA ASN A 11 -20.17 25.32 13.44
C ASN A 11 -19.19 24.22 12.98
N GLY A 12 -18.14 24.57 12.23
CA GLY A 12 -17.10 23.64 11.83
C GLY A 12 -16.35 23.03 13.01
N GLN A 13 -16.01 23.85 14.00
CA GLN A 13 -15.35 23.40 15.21
C GLN A 13 -16.26 22.52 16.07
N GLU A 14 -17.50 22.93 16.32
CA GLU A 14 -18.53 22.13 17.04
C GLU A 14 -18.76 20.78 16.38
N PHE A 15 -18.81 20.75 15.04
CA PHE A 15 -18.93 19.47 14.31
C PHE A 15 -17.72 18.57 14.56
N LEU A 16 -16.49 19.11 14.46
CA LEU A 16 -15.29 18.31 14.71
C LEU A 16 -15.21 17.80 16.14
N GLU A 17 -15.69 18.57 17.11
CA GLU A 17 -15.77 18.17 18.52
C GLU A 17 -16.85 17.12 18.78
N SER A 18 -17.93 17.12 17.99
CA SER A 18 -19.00 16.12 18.07
C SER A 18 -18.60 14.74 17.55
N LEU A 19 -17.49 14.66 16.81
CA LEU A 19 -17.00 13.37 16.31
C LEU A 19 -16.56 12.45 17.45
N PRO A 20 -16.79 11.12 17.32
CA PRO A 20 -16.38 10.18 18.36
C PRO A 20 -14.90 10.32 18.73
N GLN A 21 -14.63 10.55 20.00
CA GLN A 21 -13.26 10.68 20.52
C GLN A 21 -12.46 9.38 20.43
N THR A 22 -13.10 8.26 20.12
CA THR A 22 -12.46 6.96 19.82
C THR A 22 -11.75 6.95 18.47
N LEU A 23 -12.07 7.88 17.57
CA LEU A 23 -11.39 8.03 16.29
C LEU A 23 -9.98 8.60 16.47
N SER A 24 -9.04 8.14 15.63
CA SER A 24 -7.68 8.66 15.65
C SER A 24 -7.63 10.12 15.21
N HIS A 25 -6.65 10.88 15.71
CA HIS A 25 -6.39 12.24 15.25
C HIS A 25 -6.26 12.35 13.73
N GLN A 26 -5.61 11.35 13.09
CA GLN A 26 -5.49 11.29 11.64
C GLN A 26 -6.85 11.16 10.92
N THR A 27 -7.82 10.46 11.54
CA THR A 27 -9.18 10.36 11.01
C THR A 27 -9.90 11.67 11.11
N HIS A 28 -9.80 12.36 12.25
CA HIS A 28 -10.35 13.73 12.44
C HIS A 28 -9.76 14.70 11.42
N LEU A 29 -8.45 14.64 11.19
CA LEU A 29 -7.76 15.45 10.19
C LEU A 29 -8.27 15.21 8.77
N ARG A 30 -8.51 13.95 8.41
CA ARG A 30 -9.09 13.58 7.10
C ARG A 30 -10.50 14.13 6.92
N ILE A 31 -11.33 14.03 7.95
CA ILE A 31 -12.71 14.58 7.94
C ILE A 31 -12.66 16.10 7.79
N LYS A 32 -11.81 16.77 8.57
CA LYS A 32 -11.59 18.22 8.45
C LYS A 32 -11.16 18.61 7.02
N ASN A 33 -10.17 17.92 6.46
CA ASN A 33 -9.66 18.22 5.11
C ASN A 33 -10.71 17.95 4.03
N PHE A 34 -11.54 16.92 4.19
CA PHE A 34 -12.66 16.67 3.31
C PHE A 34 -13.66 17.83 3.32
N LEU A 35 -14.10 18.26 4.51
CA LEU A 35 -15.00 19.40 4.65
C LEU A 35 -14.38 20.69 4.11
N ARG A 36 -13.09 20.91 4.36
CA ARG A 36 -12.36 22.05 3.77
C ARG A 36 -12.45 22.02 2.25
N GLY A 37 -12.27 20.86 1.62
CA GLY A 37 -12.43 20.69 0.18
C GLY A 37 -13.84 21.02 -0.30
N VAL A 38 -14.88 20.56 0.43
CA VAL A 38 -16.28 20.87 0.11
C VAL A 38 -16.54 22.37 0.15
N PHE A 39 -16.08 23.08 1.20
CA PHE A 39 -16.26 24.53 1.29
C PHE A 39 -15.42 25.29 0.25
N THR A 40 -14.21 24.83 -0.06
CA THR A 40 -13.42 25.42 -1.16
C THR A 40 -14.18 25.31 -2.48
N TRP A 41 -14.76 24.15 -2.78
CA TRP A 41 -15.61 23.97 -3.96
C TRP A 41 -16.86 24.86 -3.92
N ALA A 42 -17.54 24.95 -2.78
CA ALA A 42 -18.73 25.79 -2.61
C ALA A 42 -18.44 27.29 -2.81
N ILE A 43 -17.26 27.75 -2.40
CA ILE A 43 -16.79 29.14 -2.64
C ILE A 43 -16.53 29.33 -4.14
N THR A 44 -15.80 28.41 -4.77
CA THR A 44 -15.47 28.49 -6.21
C THR A 44 -16.73 28.43 -7.10
N SER A 45 -17.77 27.69 -6.65
CA SER A 45 -19.06 27.60 -7.35
C SER A 45 -20.07 28.68 -6.94
N GLU A 46 -19.64 29.68 -6.17
CA GLU A 46 -20.48 30.80 -5.68
C GLU A 46 -21.67 30.37 -4.79
N ALA A 47 -21.70 29.12 -4.35
CA ALA A 47 -22.72 28.57 -3.46
C ALA A 47 -22.51 28.96 -1.97
N TYR A 48 -21.32 29.44 -1.64
CA TYR A 48 -20.95 29.95 -0.31
C TYR A 48 -20.12 31.22 -0.43
N GLN A 49 -20.49 32.25 0.34
CA GLN A 49 -19.78 33.53 0.37
C GLN A 49 -18.96 33.67 1.64
N GLY A 50 -17.73 34.16 1.50
CA GLY A 50 -16.80 34.37 2.60
C GLY A 50 -15.61 33.43 2.60
N SER A 51 -14.83 33.44 3.67
CA SER A 51 -13.68 32.55 3.87
C SER A 51 -14.12 31.13 4.19
N ASN A 52 -13.26 30.14 3.88
CA ASN A 52 -13.55 28.75 4.17
C ASN A 52 -13.69 28.52 5.69
N PRO A 53 -14.87 28.10 6.19
CA PRO A 53 -15.13 27.99 7.62
C PRO A 53 -14.34 26.86 8.30
N MET A 54 -13.69 25.99 7.54
CA MET A 54 -12.81 24.97 8.10
C MET A 54 -11.37 25.47 8.30
N GLU A 55 -11.02 26.65 7.79
CA GLU A 55 -9.75 27.29 8.10
C GLU A 55 -9.74 27.77 9.55
N GLY A 56 -8.64 27.52 10.25
CA GLY A 56 -8.53 27.86 11.69
C GLY A 56 -9.19 26.87 12.66
N THR A 57 -10.03 25.92 12.20
CA THR A 57 -10.56 24.86 13.08
C THR A 57 -9.44 23.89 13.49
N LYS A 58 -9.61 23.22 14.62
CA LYS A 58 -8.66 22.22 15.13
C LYS A 58 -9.25 20.82 15.05
N ALA A 59 -8.50 19.90 14.47
CA ALA A 59 -8.87 18.48 14.50
C ALA A 59 -8.67 17.93 15.90
N GLY A 60 -9.70 17.28 16.44
CA GLY A 60 -9.65 16.51 17.68
C GLY A 60 -9.11 15.09 17.48
N GLY A 61 -9.62 14.17 18.29
CA GLY A 61 -9.31 12.74 18.21
C GLY A 61 -8.09 12.32 19.02
N GLN A 62 -7.94 11.03 19.19
CA GLN A 62 -6.83 10.48 19.98
C GLN A 62 -5.49 10.69 19.26
N THR A 63 -4.63 11.51 19.85
CA THR A 63 -3.19 11.42 19.59
C THR A 63 -2.67 10.11 20.18
N LYS A 64 -1.67 9.50 19.54
CA LYS A 64 -1.02 8.28 20.10
C LYS A 64 -0.65 8.55 21.56
N ARG A 65 -1.45 8.03 22.50
CA ARG A 65 -1.07 8.06 23.92
C ARG A 65 0.12 7.11 24.08
N ILE A 66 1.14 7.59 24.75
CA ILE A 66 2.20 6.76 25.34
C ILE A 66 1.54 5.99 26.50
N GLY A 67 0.92 4.84 26.18
CA GLY A 67 0.24 3.96 27.13
C GLY A 67 0.22 2.56 26.57
N LYS A 68 0.12 1.54 27.45
CA LYS A 68 -0.04 0.15 27.00
C LYS A 68 -1.25 0.05 26.08
N LEU A 69 -1.03 -0.43 24.87
CA LEU A 69 -2.09 -0.77 23.94
C LEU A 69 -2.90 -1.94 24.53
N THR A 70 -4.18 -1.98 24.24
CA THR A 70 -4.95 -3.19 24.53
C THR A 70 -4.46 -4.32 23.63
N GLU A 71 -4.59 -5.57 24.05
CA GLU A 71 -4.19 -6.76 23.28
C GLU A 71 -4.77 -6.73 21.85
N ARG A 72 -6.03 -6.28 21.71
CA ARG A 72 -6.67 -6.08 20.39
C ARG A 72 -5.97 -5.00 19.55
N GLN A 73 -5.56 -3.90 20.16
CA GLN A 73 -4.84 -2.81 19.47
C GLN A 73 -3.44 -3.23 19.08
N GLU A 74 -2.77 -4.04 19.90
CA GLU A 74 -1.46 -4.62 19.57
C GLU A 74 -1.55 -5.59 18.39
N LYS A 75 -2.55 -6.48 18.36
CA LYS A 75 -2.80 -7.35 17.21
C LYS A 75 -3.08 -6.58 15.92
N ILE A 76 -3.91 -5.52 15.99
CA ILE A 76 -4.18 -4.66 14.85
C ILE A 76 -2.90 -3.95 14.38
N ARG A 77 -2.11 -3.43 15.30
CA ARG A 77 -0.83 -2.78 14.99
C ARG A 77 0.16 -3.75 14.37
N ALA A 78 0.35 -4.92 14.96
CA ALA A 78 1.21 -5.97 14.43
C ALA A 78 0.80 -6.38 13.01
N SER A 79 -0.50 -6.53 12.76
CA SER A 79 -1.04 -6.78 11.42
C SER A 79 -0.73 -5.67 10.41
N HIS A 80 -0.76 -4.40 10.85
CA HIS A 80 -0.44 -3.27 9.98
C HIS A 80 1.06 -3.07 9.76
N GLU A 81 1.92 -3.59 10.63
CA GLU A 81 3.37 -3.46 10.56
C GLU A 81 4.06 -4.71 9.98
N HIS A 82 3.38 -5.86 9.94
CA HIS A 82 3.94 -7.12 9.45
C HIS A 82 4.38 -7.04 7.98
N ALA A 83 5.56 -7.58 7.72
CA ALA A 83 6.16 -7.72 6.39
C ALA A 83 6.45 -9.21 6.18
N TYR A 84 5.75 -9.86 5.24
CA TYR A 84 5.95 -11.29 5.00
C TYR A 84 7.40 -11.61 4.65
N THR A 85 7.97 -12.59 5.38
CA THR A 85 9.30 -13.14 5.11
C THR A 85 9.29 -14.05 3.87
N LEU A 86 10.48 -14.47 3.43
CA LEU A 86 10.57 -15.44 2.32
C LEU A 86 10.05 -16.82 2.73
N GLU A 87 10.26 -17.21 3.97
CA GLU A 87 9.78 -18.47 4.54
C GLU A 87 8.25 -18.53 4.55
N GLU A 88 7.60 -17.46 5.04
CA GLU A 88 6.14 -17.35 5.02
C GLU A 88 5.58 -17.36 3.59
N VAL A 89 6.25 -16.67 2.65
CA VAL A 89 5.85 -16.70 1.24
C VAL A 89 6.05 -18.11 0.67
N ALA A 90 7.16 -18.77 0.94
CA ALA A 90 7.42 -20.13 0.46
C ALA A 90 6.37 -21.12 0.98
N GLU A 91 6.02 -21.04 2.26
CA GLU A 91 4.95 -21.84 2.87
C GLU A 91 3.61 -21.61 2.16
N MET A 92 3.25 -20.34 1.89
CA MET A 92 2.02 -20.02 1.16
C MET A 92 2.04 -20.62 -0.27
N LEU A 93 3.18 -20.56 -0.96
CA LEU A 93 3.30 -21.10 -2.32
C LEU A 93 3.27 -22.64 -2.36
N ASP A 94 3.62 -23.29 -1.26
CA ASP A 94 3.56 -24.75 -1.14
C ASP A 94 2.15 -25.24 -0.81
N ARG A 95 1.44 -24.56 0.09
CA ARG A 95 0.19 -25.03 0.66
C ARG A 95 -1.08 -24.51 0.00
N LEU A 96 -1.01 -23.31 -0.59
CA LEU A 96 -2.22 -22.69 -1.13
C LEU A 96 -2.64 -23.35 -2.46
N PRO A 97 -3.93 -23.64 -2.62
CA PRO A 97 -4.49 -24.04 -3.92
C PRO A 97 -4.54 -22.86 -4.89
N GLU A 98 -4.68 -23.13 -6.18
CA GLU A 98 -4.98 -22.09 -7.17
C GLU A 98 -6.44 -21.61 -7.02
N PRO A 99 -6.72 -20.33 -7.25
CA PRO A 99 -5.81 -19.25 -7.69
C PRO A 99 -5.04 -18.56 -6.56
N ALA A 100 -5.28 -18.89 -5.30
CA ALA A 100 -4.70 -18.21 -4.13
C ALA A 100 -3.17 -18.21 -4.17
N ARG A 101 -2.57 -19.36 -4.54
CA ARG A 101 -1.12 -19.53 -4.70
C ARG A 101 -0.52 -18.52 -5.67
N THR A 102 -1.05 -18.42 -6.86
CA THR A 102 -0.52 -17.51 -7.89
C THR A 102 -0.79 -16.05 -7.55
N VAL A 103 -1.94 -15.70 -6.96
CA VAL A 103 -2.21 -14.33 -6.48
C VAL A 103 -1.18 -13.91 -5.43
N CYS A 104 -0.87 -14.79 -4.45
CA CYS A 104 0.14 -14.52 -3.42
C CYS A 104 1.55 -14.39 -4.04
N ALA A 105 1.91 -15.22 -5.02
CA ALA A 105 3.17 -15.12 -5.75
C ALA A 105 3.30 -13.76 -6.45
N VAL A 106 2.28 -13.34 -7.20
CA VAL A 106 2.28 -12.03 -7.86
C VAL A 106 2.39 -10.91 -6.83
N ALA A 107 1.61 -10.94 -5.75
CA ALA A 107 1.70 -9.95 -4.68
C ALA A 107 3.11 -9.86 -4.07
N ALA A 108 3.72 -11.02 -3.78
CA ALA A 108 5.02 -11.12 -3.09
C ALA A 108 6.20 -10.64 -3.94
N PHE A 109 6.17 -10.90 -5.25
CA PHE A 109 7.31 -10.62 -6.13
C PHE A 109 7.15 -9.36 -6.99
N THR A 110 5.97 -8.73 -7.00
CA THR A 110 5.73 -7.48 -7.72
C THR A 110 5.36 -6.30 -6.81
N GLY A 111 4.93 -6.58 -5.58
CA GLY A 111 4.41 -5.57 -4.68
C GLY A 111 3.11 -4.91 -5.15
N LEU A 112 2.37 -5.52 -6.09
CA LEU A 112 1.07 -5.04 -6.52
C LEU A 112 0.10 -4.93 -5.35
N THR A 113 -0.67 -3.85 -5.31
CA THR A 113 -1.72 -3.68 -4.31
C THR A 113 -2.93 -4.55 -4.64
N ARG A 114 -3.79 -4.83 -3.67
CA ARG A 114 -5.02 -5.62 -3.85
C ARG A 114 -5.86 -5.15 -5.05
N SER A 115 -6.04 -3.85 -5.20
CA SER A 115 -6.85 -3.29 -6.29
C SER A 115 -6.17 -3.40 -7.66
N GLU A 116 -4.85 -3.40 -7.72
CA GLU A 116 -4.06 -3.65 -8.93
C GLU A 116 -4.09 -5.13 -9.31
N LEU A 117 -3.93 -6.04 -8.33
CA LEU A 117 -4.07 -7.49 -8.54
C LEU A 117 -5.45 -7.85 -9.12
N ARG A 118 -6.54 -7.27 -8.58
CA ARG A 118 -7.89 -7.46 -9.12
C ARG A 118 -8.04 -6.93 -10.55
N GLY A 119 -7.33 -5.87 -10.90
CA GLY A 119 -7.39 -5.24 -12.21
C GLY A 119 -6.46 -5.84 -13.25
N LEU A 120 -5.66 -6.85 -12.91
CA LEU A 120 -4.64 -7.39 -13.80
C LEU A 120 -5.25 -8.23 -14.93
N LYS A 121 -4.89 -7.90 -16.18
CA LYS A 121 -5.24 -8.66 -17.39
C LYS A 121 -3.99 -9.31 -18.00
N TRP A 122 -4.16 -10.38 -18.75
CA TRP A 122 -3.05 -11.02 -19.45
C TRP A 122 -2.40 -10.12 -20.50
N SER A 123 -3.18 -9.22 -21.09
CA SER A 123 -2.70 -8.16 -22.00
C SER A 123 -1.78 -7.14 -21.35
N ASP A 124 -1.78 -7.04 -20.01
CA ASP A 124 -0.86 -6.19 -19.25
C ASP A 124 0.52 -6.83 -19.05
N TYR A 125 0.69 -8.11 -19.42
CA TYR A 125 1.91 -8.89 -19.22
C TYR A 125 2.53 -9.31 -20.56
N ASP A 126 3.72 -8.81 -20.86
CA ASP A 126 4.48 -9.07 -22.09
C ASP A 126 5.45 -10.26 -22.01
N GLY A 127 5.43 -11.03 -20.92
CA GLY A 127 6.36 -12.13 -20.63
C GLY A 127 7.58 -11.73 -19.81
N LYS A 128 7.83 -10.43 -19.62
CA LYS A 128 8.93 -9.90 -18.81
C LYS A 128 8.50 -8.82 -17.83
N THR A 129 7.49 -8.06 -18.18
CA THR A 129 7.03 -6.88 -17.44
C THR A 129 5.51 -6.90 -17.31
N ILE A 130 5.01 -6.53 -16.16
CA ILE A 130 3.59 -6.24 -15.93
C ILE A 130 3.42 -4.73 -15.92
N THR A 131 2.58 -4.20 -16.82
CA THR A 131 2.21 -2.78 -16.86
C THR A 131 0.85 -2.59 -16.18
N VAL A 132 0.82 -1.90 -15.06
CA VAL A 132 -0.43 -1.69 -14.29
C VAL A 132 -1.25 -0.59 -14.94
N GLN A 133 -2.28 -0.95 -15.69
CA GLN A 133 -3.13 0.00 -16.42
C GLN A 133 -4.39 0.38 -15.64
N ARG A 134 -4.82 -0.45 -14.68
CA ARG A 134 -6.08 -0.24 -13.94
C ARG A 134 -6.02 -0.76 -12.51
N LYS A 135 -6.95 -0.27 -11.71
CA LYS A 135 -7.24 -0.79 -10.36
C LYS A 135 -8.75 -1.02 -10.23
N ILE A 136 -9.12 -2.06 -9.49
CA ILE A 136 -10.52 -2.35 -9.21
C ILE A 136 -10.76 -2.29 -7.70
N TRP A 137 -11.69 -1.43 -7.30
CA TRP A 137 -12.16 -1.31 -5.94
C TRP A 137 -13.68 -1.46 -5.90
N ASN A 138 -14.18 -2.47 -5.20
CA ASN A 138 -15.55 -2.95 -5.34
C ASN A 138 -15.85 -3.21 -6.82
N ASP A 139 -16.89 -2.58 -7.39
CA ASP A 139 -17.25 -2.68 -8.82
C ASP A 139 -16.73 -1.49 -9.65
N TYR A 140 -15.94 -0.61 -9.05
CA TYR A 140 -15.39 0.55 -9.73
C TYR A 140 -14.01 0.24 -10.35
N VAL A 141 -13.92 0.44 -11.66
CA VAL A 141 -12.65 0.37 -12.42
C VAL A 141 -12.10 1.78 -12.56
N GLY A 142 -10.92 2.04 -12.04
CA GLY A 142 -10.25 3.33 -12.14
C GLY A 142 -8.83 3.21 -12.69
N ALA A 143 -8.30 4.32 -13.20
CA ALA A 143 -6.90 4.45 -13.53
C ALA A 143 -6.00 4.33 -12.28
N PRO A 144 -4.73 4.01 -12.42
CA PRO A 144 -3.75 4.14 -11.35
C PRO A 144 -3.77 5.55 -10.74
N LYS A 145 -3.46 5.66 -9.46
CA LYS A 145 -3.61 6.92 -8.71
C LYS A 145 -2.59 8.00 -9.13
N THR A 146 -1.48 7.61 -9.74
CA THR A 146 -0.38 8.48 -10.17
C THR A 146 0.34 7.86 -11.36
N GLU A 147 0.97 8.67 -12.21
CA GLU A 147 1.81 8.23 -13.35
C GLU A 147 2.92 7.25 -12.90
N ALA A 148 3.51 7.46 -11.72
CA ALA A 148 4.49 6.54 -11.15
C ALA A 148 3.94 5.11 -10.95
N ARG A 149 2.62 4.93 -10.85
CA ARG A 149 1.97 3.62 -10.73
C ARG A 149 1.63 2.96 -12.06
N GLU A 150 1.75 3.67 -13.15
CA GLU A 150 1.65 3.13 -14.51
C GLU A 150 2.96 2.48 -14.97
N ALA A 151 4.05 2.69 -14.23
CA ALA A 151 5.34 2.08 -14.54
C ALA A 151 5.27 0.54 -14.53
N GLY A 152 5.95 -0.05 -15.49
CA GLY A 152 6.07 -1.50 -15.61
C GLY A 152 6.82 -2.12 -14.42
N VAL A 153 6.36 -3.26 -13.96
CA VAL A 153 7.01 -4.06 -12.92
C VAL A 153 7.71 -5.25 -13.57
N PHE A 154 9.02 -5.35 -13.37
CA PHE A 154 9.79 -6.49 -13.86
C PHE A 154 9.34 -7.79 -13.18
N VAL A 155 9.10 -8.82 -13.97
CA VAL A 155 8.69 -10.16 -13.51
C VAL A 155 9.91 -11.07 -13.45
N ILE A 156 10.30 -11.48 -12.25
CA ILE A 156 11.45 -12.37 -12.02
C ILE A 156 11.22 -13.76 -12.67
N PRO A 157 12.28 -14.50 -13.02
CA PRO A 157 12.16 -15.80 -13.71
C PRO A 157 11.25 -16.81 -12.99
N LEU A 158 11.33 -16.88 -11.65
CA LEU A 158 10.46 -17.73 -10.84
C LEU A 158 8.98 -17.40 -11.06
N LEU A 159 8.62 -16.11 -11.01
CA LEU A 159 7.23 -15.69 -11.19
C LEU A 159 6.76 -15.92 -12.64
N ARG A 160 7.64 -15.78 -13.64
CA ARG A 160 7.30 -16.12 -15.05
C ARG A 160 6.88 -17.58 -15.18
N LYS A 161 7.61 -18.50 -14.54
CA LYS A 161 7.28 -19.92 -14.52
C LYS A 161 5.90 -20.17 -13.89
N ILE A 162 5.66 -19.58 -12.70
CA ILE A 162 4.37 -19.70 -11.99
C ILE A 162 3.22 -19.18 -12.88
N LEU A 163 3.39 -18.00 -13.49
CA LEU A 163 2.36 -17.42 -14.38
C LEU A 163 2.11 -18.26 -15.63
N ALA A 164 3.17 -18.86 -16.20
CA ALA A 164 3.03 -19.74 -17.37
C ALA A 164 2.26 -21.02 -17.03
N GLU A 165 2.56 -21.67 -15.90
CA GLU A 165 1.84 -22.82 -15.38
C GLU A 165 0.37 -22.46 -15.10
N TYR A 166 0.14 -21.38 -14.38
CA TYR A 166 -1.20 -20.88 -14.07
C TYR A 166 -2.02 -20.59 -15.34
N LYS A 167 -1.43 -19.92 -16.34
CA LYS A 167 -2.11 -19.61 -17.62
C LYS A 167 -2.52 -20.86 -18.39
N LYS A 168 -1.74 -21.94 -18.30
CA LYS A 168 -2.03 -23.23 -18.94
C LYS A 168 -3.25 -23.89 -18.29
N ASP A 169 -3.31 -23.88 -16.95
CA ASP A 169 -4.37 -24.54 -16.20
C ASP A 169 -5.65 -23.68 -16.11
N PHE A 170 -5.46 -22.37 -16.14
CA PHE A 170 -6.54 -21.36 -16.12
C PHE A 170 -6.41 -20.42 -17.33
N PRO A 171 -6.77 -20.88 -18.54
CA PRO A 171 -6.63 -20.08 -19.75
C PRO A 171 -7.49 -18.79 -19.69
N PRO A 172 -7.06 -17.71 -20.37
CA PRO A 172 -7.78 -16.45 -20.38
C PRO A 172 -9.25 -16.64 -20.81
N GLY A 173 -10.15 -15.93 -20.11
CA GLY A 173 -11.54 -15.82 -20.52
C GLY A 173 -11.75 -14.61 -21.45
N GLU A 174 -13.01 -14.32 -21.81
CA GLU A 174 -13.40 -13.21 -22.68
C GLU A 174 -12.88 -11.85 -22.21
N GLU A 175 -12.95 -11.59 -20.90
CA GLU A 175 -12.48 -10.32 -20.29
C GLU A 175 -10.96 -10.29 -20.03
N ASP A 176 -10.24 -11.36 -20.34
CA ASP A 176 -8.77 -11.46 -20.23
C ASP A 176 -8.19 -11.25 -18.82
N TRP A 177 -9.02 -11.37 -17.77
CA TRP A 177 -8.52 -11.26 -16.39
C TRP A 177 -7.50 -12.35 -16.06
N VAL A 178 -6.37 -11.99 -15.44
CA VAL A 178 -5.42 -12.98 -14.91
C VAL A 178 -6.08 -13.78 -13.81
N PHE A 179 -6.70 -13.07 -12.85
CA PHE A 179 -7.44 -13.69 -11.75
C PHE A 179 -8.93 -13.47 -11.96
N ARG A 180 -9.61 -14.49 -12.40
CA ARG A 180 -11.05 -14.44 -12.71
C ARG A 180 -11.89 -15.07 -11.61
N GLY A 181 -13.05 -14.50 -11.35
CA GLY A 181 -14.06 -15.08 -10.47
C GLY A 181 -14.89 -16.14 -11.19
N ASP A 182 -15.77 -16.80 -10.44
CA ASP A 182 -16.59 -17.94 -10.89
C ASP A 182 -17.43 -17.67 -12.16
N LYS A 183 -17.81 -16.43 -12.39
CA LYS A 183 -18.62 -16.02 -13.56
C LYS A 183 -17.78 -15.59 -14.77
N PHE A 184 -16.50 -15.82 -14.82
CA PHE A 184 -15.54 -15.52 -15.87
C PHE A 184 -15.49 -14.06 -16.37
N LEU A 185 -16.58 -13.31 -16.24
CA LEU A 185 -16.72 -11.90 -16.65
C LEU A 185 -16.22 -10.91 -15.59
N ARG A 186 -16.03 -11.36 -14.35
CA ARG A 186 -15.59 -10.50 -13.25
C ARG A 186 -14.23 -10.94 -12.72
N PRO A 187 -13.41 -9.99 -12.23
CA PRO A 187 -12.18 -10.33 -11.53
C PRO A 187 -12.47 -11.03 -10.22
N LEU A 188 -11.52 -11.84 -9.77
CA LEU A 188 -11.58 -12.58 -8.52
C LEU A 188 -11.82 -11.65 -7.32
N ASP A 189 -12.68 -12.10 -6.40
CA ASP A 189 -12.90 -11.42 -5.13
C ASP A 189 -11.79 -11.73 -4.14
N LEU A 190 -10.79 -10.85 -4.08
CA LEU A 190 -9.65 -11.00 -3.17
C LEU A 190 -10.01 -10.77 -1.69
N ASP A 191 -11.16 -10.17 -1.38
CA ASP A 191 -11.64 -10.06 0.00
C ASP A 191 -12.19 -11.39 0.49
N ASN A 192 -12.95 -12.08 -0.37
CA ASN A 192 -13.41 -13.44 -0.08
C ASN A 192 -12.22 -14.40 0.05
N LEU A 193 -11.29 -14.36 -0.92
CA LEU A 193 -10.07 -15.18 -0.89
C LEU A 193 -9.29 -15.01 0.42
N SER A 194 -9.05 -13.76 0.84
CA SER A 194 -8.25 -13.45 2.03
C SER A 194 -8.95 -13.78 3.36
N ARG A 195 -10.30 -13.74 3.39
CA ARG A 195 -11.05 -13.96 4.63
C ARG A 195 -11.46 -15.40 4.84
N ARG A 196 -11.70 -16.15 3.75
CA ARG A 196 -12.30 -17.48 3.82
C ARG A 196 -11.39 -18.58 3.36
N GLU A 197 -10.59 -18.35 2.31
CA GLU A 197 -9.82 -19.42 1.69
C GLU A 197 -8.40 -19.49 2.24
N ILE A 198 -7.60 -18.43 2.10
CA ILE A 198 -6.19 -18.43 2.53
C ILE A 198 -6.01 -18.89 3.97
N PRO A 199 -6.79 -18.40 4.97
CA PRO A 199 -6.58 -18.77 6.38
C PRO A 199 -6.76 -20.26 6.68
N GLN A 200 -7.33 -21.06 5.78
CA GLN A 200 -7.50 -22.49 5.96
C GLN A 200 -6.24 -23.30 5.68
N TYR A 201 -5.28 -22.70 4.95
CA TYR A 201 -4.09 -23.38 4.44
C TYR A 201 -2.78 -22.91 5.05
N ILE A 202 -2.79 -21.81 5.81
CA ILE A 202 -1.60 -21.25 6.45
C ILE A 202 -1.66 -21.49 7.97
N ASP A 203 -0.54 -21.84 8.57
CA ASP A 203 -0.47 -22.05 10.03
C ASP A 203 -0.43 -20.74 10.81
N GLY A 204 -0.03 -19.66 10.17
CA GLY A 204 0.09 -18.33 10.75
C GLY A 204 -1.12 -17.43 10.56
N ALA A 205 -1.03 -16.21 11.05
CA ALA A 205 -2.05 -15.19 10.85
C ALA A 205 -1.94 -14.58 9.44
N TRP A 206 -3.09 -14.33 8.83
CA TRP A 206 -3.15 -13.55 7.60
C TRP A 206 -3.00 -12.06 7.90
N PHE A 207 -1.94 -11.43 7.38
CA PHE A 207 -1.61 -10.02 7.60
C PHE A 207 -2.03 -9.08 6.45
N GLY A 208 -2.76 -9.61 5.47
CA GLY A 208 -3.32 -8.86 4.36
C GLY A 208 -2.34 -8.62 3.20
N TRP A 209 -2.90 -8.17 2.08
CA TRP A 209 -2.17 -7.97 0.82
C TRP A 209 -1.01 -6.97 0.92
N HIS A 210 -1.12 -5.97 1.79
CA HIS A 210 -0.08 -4.95 1.96
C HIS A 210 1.19 -5.49 2.64
N ALA A 211 1.07 -6.59 3.40
CA ALA A 211 2.20 -7.25 4.03
C ALA A 211 3.20 -7.83 3.01
N PHE A 212 2.72 -8.30 1.84
CA PHE A 212 3.59 -8.73 0.73
C PHE A 212 4.43 -7.57 0.19
N ARG A 213 3.81 -6.42 -0.03
CA ARG A 213 4.51 -5.24 -0.52
C ARG A 213 5.53 -4.72 0.48
N ARG A 214 5.20 -4.74 1.79
CA ARG A 214 6.17 -4.43 2.85
C ARG A 214 7.32 -5.44 2.84
N GLY A 215 7.01 -6.75 2.79
CA GLY A 215 8.01 -7.80 2.71
C GLY A 215 8.95 -7.64 1.51
N LEU A 216 8.43 -7.31 0.33
CA LEU A 216 9.28 -7.03 -0.84
C LEU A 216 10.21 -5.85 -0.58
N GLY A 217 9.69 -4.73 -0.06
CA GLY A 217 10.52 -3.57 0.25
C GLY A 217 11.59 -3.85 1.30
N THR A 218 11.26 -4.58 2.36
CA THR A 218 12.22 -5.01 3.38
C THR A 218 13.33 -5.86 2.78
N ARG A 219 12.99 -6.86 1.98
CA ARG A 219 13.98 -7.74 1.33
C ARG A 219 14.89 -7.02 0.35
N LEU A 220 14.34 -6.08 -0.44
CA LEU A 220 15.16 -5.25 -1.33
C LEU A 220 16.15 -4.38 -0.54
N ASN A 221 15.71 -3.82 0.59
CA ASN A 221 16.58 -3.07 1.49
C ASN A 221 17.66 -3.95 2.12
N GLU A 222 17.33 -5.17 2.57
CA GLU A 222 18.28 -6.16 3.08
C GLU A 222 19.30 -6.61 2.01
N ALA A 223 18.88 -6.63 0.74
CA ALA A 223 19.74 -6.92 -0.40
C ALA A 223 20.57 -5.71 -0.89
N ASP A 224 20.67 -4.64 -0.10
CA ASP A 224 21.41 -3.41 -0.41
C ASP A 224 20.95 -2.67 -1.67
N VAL A 225 19.70 -2.85 -2.09
CA VAL A 225 19.12 -2.06 -3.18
C VAL A 225 18.91 -0.62 -2.72
N ASP A 226 19.27 0.35 -3.56
CA ASP A 226 19.13 1.78 -3.26
C ASP A 226 17.66 2.18 -3.01
N ASP A 227 17.42 3.11 -2.09
CA ASP A 227 16.08 3.55 -1.70
C ASP A 227 15.25 4.08 -2.87
N LYS A 228 15.89 4.75 -3.84
CA LYS A 228 15.22 5.25 -5.04
C LYS A 228 14.83 4.10 -5.97
N ASP A 229 15.65 3.06 -6.06
CA ASP A 229 15.34 1.87 -6.82
C ASP A 229 14.20 1.08 -6.14
N ILE A 230 14.23 0.95 -4.81
CA ILE A 230 13.10 0.37 -4.04
C ILE A 230 11.83 1.17 -4.27
N GLN A 231 11.91 2.51 -4.22
CA GLN A 231 10.77 3.38 -4.51
C GLN A 231 10.23 3.14 -5.93
N SER A 232 11.11 3.04 -6.91
CA SER A 232 10.75 2.77 -8.31
C SER A 232 10.10 1.40 -8.47
N ILE A 233 10.71 0.34 -7.93
CA ILE A 233 10.19 -1.04 -7.96
C ILE A 233 8.81 -1.11 -7.32
N LEU A 234 8.63 -0.47 -6.17
CA LEU A 234 7.36 -0.41 -5.47
C LEU A 234 6.41 0.65 -6.05
N ARG A 235 6.85 1.49 -6.98
CA ARG A 235 6.04 2.54 -7.60
C ARG A 235 5.40 3.47 -6.56
N HIS A 236 6.18 3.92 -5.58
CA HIS A 236 5.75 4.89 -4.59
C HIS A 236 5.86 6.30 -5.18
N ALA A 237 4.78 7.08 -5.11
CA ALA A 237 4.79 8.47 -5.54
C ALA A 237 5.65 9.38 -4.64
N ASP A 238 5.90 8.96 -3.39
CA ASP A 238 6.65 9.72 -2.39
C ASP A 238 7.68 8.83 -1.70
N VAL A 239 8.94 9.29 -1.65
CA VAL A 239 10.08 8.63 -0.98
C VAL A 239 9.80 8.44 0.51
N SER A 240 9.11 9.40 1.14
CA SER A 240 8.76 9.33 2.57
C SER A 240 7.95 8.08 2.91
N THR A 241 7.16 7.58 1.97
CA THR A 241 6.41 6.33 2.14
C THR A 241 7.35 5.12 2.18
N THR A 242 8.40 5.10 1.35
CA THR A 242 9.41 4.04 1.36
C THR A 242 10.20 4.08 2.66
N GLN A 243 10.68 5.25 3.05
CA GLN A 243 11.46 5.46 4.26
C GLN A 243 10.68 5.13 5.54
N ALA A 244 9.42 5.54 5.64
CA ALA A 244 8.60 5.33 6.84
C ALA A 244 8.33 3.84 7.14
N PHE A 245 8.35 2.96 6.13
CA PHE A 245 7.94 1.57 6.28
C PHE A 245 9.08 0.55 6.11
N TYR A 246 10.17 0.92 5.43
CA TYR A 246 11.19 -0.05 5.02
C TYR A 246 12.61 0.29 5.52
N ILE A 247 12.84 1.54 5.94
CA ILE A 247 14.15 1.96 6.40
C ILE A 247 14.11 2.12 7.91
N LEU A 248 14.33 1.01 8.63
CA LEU A 248 14.81 1.10 9.99
C LEU A 248 16.27 1.59 9.92
N PRO A 249 16.67 2.59 10.73
CA PRO A 249 18.05 3.03 10.78
C PRO A 249 18.96 1.84 11.07
N ASN A 250 19.65 1.34 10.06
CA ASN A 250 20.62 0.28 10.25
C ASN A 250 21.95 0.94 10.66
N ARG A 251 22.22 0.89 11.96
CA ARG A 251 23.43 1.47 12.56
C ARG A 251 24.72 0.88 11.94
N GLU A 252 24.71 -0.42 11.63
CA GLU A 252 25.86 -1.11 11.02
C GLU A 252 26.12 -0.63 9.60
N ARG A 253 25.04 -0.39 8.83
CA ARG A 253 25.12 0.21 7.48
C ARG A 253 25.67 1.63 7.52
N ALA A 254 25.18 2.46 8.45
CA ALA A 254 25.67 3.82 8.62
C ALA A 254 27.15 3.84 8.99
N GLU A 255 27.59 2.94 9.87
CA GLU A 255 28.99 2.79 10.26
C GLU A 255 29.85 2.28 9.11
N ALA A 256 29.39 1.29 8.35
CA ALA A 256 30.08 0.80 7.15
C ALA A 256 30.22 1.87 6.08
N GLY A 257 29.15 2.69 5.87
CA GLY A 257 29.18 3.83 4.97
C GLY A 257 30.21 4.89 5.38
N LEU A 258 30.28 5.22 6.66
CA LEU A 258 31.28 6.15 7.20
C LEU A 258 32.70 5.60 7.09
N LYS A 259 32.92 4.30 7.34
CA LYS A 259 34.22 3.64 7.13
C LYS A 259 34.64 3.67 5.66
N LYS A 260 33.71 3.47 4.73
CA LYS A 260 33.97 3.54 3.29
C LYS A 260 34.33 4.98 2.85
N LEU A 261 33.60 5.97 3.40
CA LEU A 261 33.90 7.38 3.17
C LEU A 261 35.29 7.75 3.70
N ASP A 262 35.62 7.37 4.95
CA ASP A 262 36.95 7.60 5.56
C ASP A 262 38.07 7.02 4.69
N LYS A 263 37.93 5.76 4.26
CA LYS A 263 38.90 5.12 3.36
C LYS A 263 39.07 5.88 2.04
N THR A 264 37.96 6.39 1.49
CA THR A 264 38.00 7.16 0.23
C THR A 264 38.68 8.52 0.43
N LEU A 265 38.40 9.21 1.53
CA LEU A 265 39.01 10.51 1.85
C LEU A 265 40.49 10.37 2.10
N ARG A 266 40.93 9.36 2.87
CA ARG A 266 42.36 9.06 3.11
C ARG A 266 43.11 8.82 1.81
N ARG A 267 42.52 8.02 0.91
CA ARG A 267 43.12 7.75 -0.41
C ARG A 267 43.20 8.99 -1.28
N LYS A 268 42.15 9.83 -1.28
CA LYS A 268 42.06 11.02 -2.15
C LYS A 268 42.90 12.20 -1.66
N TYR A 269 43.02 12.37 -0.36
CA TYR A 269 43.67 13.54 0.25
C TYR A 269 44.93 13.21 1.05
N GLY A 270 45.42 11.95 1.01
CA GLY A 270 46.70 11.58 1.66
C GLY A 270 46.72 11.70 3.18
N ILE A 271 45.53 11.68 3.84
CA ILE A 271 45.39 11.83 5.29
C ILE A 271 45.88 10.54 5.95
N LYS A 272 46.99 10.63 6.72
CA LYS A 272 47.44 9.51 7.57
C LYS A 272 46.63 9.46 8.87
N ALA A 273 46.35 8.25 9.37
CA ALA A 273 45.66 8.04 10.63
C ALA A 273 46.52 8.46 11.82
#